data_2264dce537ccd7104fa8ebce96ff5c4f
#
_entry.id   2264dce537ccd7104fa8ebce96ff5c4f
#
_cell.length_a   1.000
_cell.length_b   1.000
_cell.length_c   1.000
_cell.angle_alpha   90.00
_cell.angle_beta   90.00
_cell.angle_gamma   90.00
#
_symmetry.space_group_name_H-M   'P 1'
#
loop_
_entity.id
_entity.type
_entity.pdbx_description
1 polymer ?
#
loop_
_entity_poly.entity_id
_entity_poly.type
_entity_poly.pdbx_seq_one_letter_code
_entity_poly.pdbx_strand_id
1 'polypeptide(L)'
;MATPGDFAYIVKQQADIVRIVGEYMTLRKSGAQNFQGLCPFHQEKTPSFSVHASRQFFHCFGCGASGDVFSFVQKIENITFPEAVRLIAEKLKIPLPKMSYSSPEEERQAGMRVGLIEIHERACKFFQEQLRRPEAAHAREYLASRGIAPEIIAEFRMGYAPESGFLLRDALRGQYDEALLRESGLFSWKDKGDEAADQNAVLYSKFRNRVMFPITNESGKVIAFTGRTLASDEKSGPKYLNSPETPIYSKSRVLFNLDKAKEPIRKLEYAILVEGQMDCISVYTAGFRNVIASSGTAFTELQARLLGRFSKNIVVNFDPDTAGAAAAERSLALLVSEEFQIKVLTLEAGFDPDLYIRRKGTAAYGEALSHSQKYFDYLIERSRALFPARTPEGKVKALNYLLPHIQRVPSRIVRDEWANEISHRLGIESAVLRQELRHAAGTRSASRVNAPRAMILTDAERVLIRALASQELSHSPASDREGQDLDFEPARQAHFALSRERLHSGSGAESLIDFLLLAQEQGLDPMSLPLEEDARSLLASVLMDEHEELTPELLESSIRSLRRRVFRRQLEDLQQQLKEAERQQDSASAARLLQERLKLRRAMTTMGEGA
;
A
#
# COMPACT_ATOMS: atom_id res chain seq x y z
N MET A 1 22.52 17.97 17.70
CA MET A 1 22.30 16.51 17.59
C MET A 1 21.48 16.29 16.35
N ALA A 2 21.88 15.36 15.47
CA ALA A 2 21.22 15.19 14.19
C ALA A 2 19.80 14.61 14.37
N THR A 3 18.82 15.18 13.69
CA THR A 3 17.45 14.64 13.64
C THR A 3 17.45 13.29 12.88
N PRO A 4 16.39 12.46 12.98
CA PRO A 4 16.28 11.25 12.16
C PRO A 4 16.42 11.52 10.65
N GLY A 5 15.97 12.67 10.18
CA GLY A 5 16.18 13.14 8.80
C GLY A 5 17.65 13.45 8.51
N ASP A 6 18.34 14.08 9.45
CA ASP A 6 19.79 14.39 9.32
C ASP A 6 20.63 13.11 9.26
N PHE A 7 20.24 12.06 10.02
CA PHE A 7 20.96 10.78 9.98
C PHE A 7 20.77 10.05 8.65
N ALA A 8 19.57 9.99 8.14
CA ALA A 8 19.29 9.42 6.82
C ALA A 8 20.06 10.18 5.74
N TYR A 9 20.14 11.50 5.84
CA TYR A 9 20.94 12.33 4.94
C TYR A 9 22.43 11.99 5.03
N ILE A 10 23.00 11.86 6.24
CA ILE A 10 24.41 11.46 6.44
C ILE A 10 24.70 10.08 5.82
N VAL A 11 23.79 9.11 6.02
CA VAL A 11 23.91 7.77 5.44
C VAL A 11 23.83 7.85 3.92
N LYS A 12 22.92 8.66 3.37
CA LYS A 12 22.76 8.86 1.91
C LYS A 12 24.01 9.45 1.28
N GLN A 13 24.63 10.43 1.92
CA GLN A 13 25.85 11.07 1.43
C GLN A 13 27.08 10.14 1.38
N GLN A 14 27.11 9.12 2.22
CA GLN A 14 28.19 8.14 2.27
C GLN A 14 27.88 6.85 1.49
N ALA A 15 26.63 6.67 1.09
CA ALA A 15 26.20 5.51 0.34
C ALA A 15 26.48 5.71 -1.15
N ASP A 16 27.17 4.73 -1.75
CA ASP A 16 27.32 4.63 -3.20
C ASP A 16 26.27 3.62 -3.71
N ILE A 17 25.29 4.12 -4.46
CA ILE A 17 24.19 3.28 -4.99
C ILE A 17 24.72 2.18 -5.92
N VAL A 18 25.76 2.45 -6.73
CA VAL A 18 26.32 1.44 -7.65
C VAL A 18 26.93 0.30 -6.85
N ARG A 19 27.64 0.61 -5.77
CA ARG A 19 28.22 -0.39 -4.87
C ARG A 19 27.15 -1.18 -4.14
N ILE A 20 26.16 -0.50 -3.54
CA ILE A 20 25.10 -1.18 -2.78
C ILE A 20 24.25 -2.06 -3.69
N VAL A 21 23.82 -1.57 -4.86
CA VAL A 21 23.07 -2.36 -5.83
C VAL A 21 23.90 -3.53 -6.37
N GLY A 22 25.22 -3.30 -6.58
CA GLY A 22 26.15 -4.32 -7.03
C GLY A 22 26.32 -5.52 -6.07
N GLU A 23 25.94 -5.38 -4.79
CA GLU A 23 25.90 -6.49 -3.83
C GLU A 23 24.71 -7.44 -4.07
N TYR A 24 23.66 -6.96 -4.73
CA TYR A 24 22.41 -7.72 -5.00
C TYR A 24 22.32 -8.23 -6.43
N MET A 25 22.97 -7.54 -7.39
CA MET A 25 22.88 -7.88 -8.80
C MET A 25 24.13 -7.47 -9.57
N THR A 26 24.34 -8.11 -10.72
CA THR A 26 25.48 -7.75 -11.58
C THR A 26 25.15 -6.51 -12.41
N LEU A 27 25.92 -5.45 -12.21
CA LEU A 27 25.86 -4.21 -12.98
C LEU A 27 27.00 -4.15 -14.03
N ARG A 28 26.67 -3.68 -15.23
CA ARG A 28 27.64 -3.44 -16.32
C ARG A 28 27.58 -1.96 -16.69
N LYS A 29 28.72 -1.36 -16.92
CA LYS A 29 28.81 0.04 -17.38
C LYS A 29 28.17 0.16 -18.78
N SER A 30 27.22 1.06 -18.94
CA SER A 30 26.48 1.28 -20.20
C SER A 30 26.61 2.69 -20.77
N GLY A 31 27.24 3.62 -20.02
CA GLY A 31 27.49 5.01 -20.41
C GLY A 31 28.56 5.64 -19.53
N ALA A 32 28.73 6.95 -19.62
CA ALA A 32 29.71 7.69 -18.81
C ALA A 32 29.42 7.53 -17.31
N GLN A 33 28.15 7.68 -16.92
CA GLN A 33 27.65 7.66 -15.55
C GLN A 33 26.62 6.56 -15.28
N ASN A 34 26.22 5.79 -16.31
CA ASN A 34 25.17 4.80 -16.24
C ASN A 34 25.70 3.36 -16.13
N PHE A 35 25.06 2.60 -15.25
CA PHE A 35 25.28 1.16 -15.09
C PHE A 35 23.94 0.44 -15.33
N GLN A 36 23.97 -0.70 -16.02
CA GLN A 36 22.77 -1.48 -16.35
C GLN A 36 22.88 -2.93 -15.90
N GLY A 37 21.75 -3.54 -15.58
CA GLY A 37 21.62 -4.95 -15.24
C GLY A 37 20.21 -5.46 -15.43
N LEU A 38 20.00 -6.77 -15.19
CA LEU A 38 18.67 -7.36 -15.18
C LEU A 38 17.94 -6.91 -13.91
N CYS A 39 16.70 -6.46 -14.03
CA CYS A 39 15.94 -5.95 -12.92
C CYS A 39 15.66 -7.03 -11.85
N PRO A 40 15.92 -6.77 -10.56
CA PRO A 40 15.63 -7.71 -9.50
C PRO A 40 14.14 -7.70 -9.09
N PHE A 41 13.34 -6.76 -9.62
CA PHE A 41 11.95 -6.55 -9.22
C PHE A 41 10.93 -7.15 -10.20
N HIS A 42 11.37 -7.55 -11.41
CA HIS A 42 10.55 -8.27 -12.38
C HIS A 42 11.41 -9.21 -13.23
N GLN A 43 10.79 -10.20 -13.86
CA GLN A 43 11.50 -11.16 -14.70
C GLN A 43 11.71 -10.58 -16.11
N GLU A 44 12.98 -10.52 -16.55
CA GLU A 44 13.36 -10.06 -17.89
C GLU A 44 14.59 -10.81 -18.42
N LYS A 45 14.77 -10.76 -19.74
CA LYS A 45 15.94 -11.37 -20.40
C LYS A 45 16.92 -10.32 -20.92
N THR A 46 16.49 -9.09 -21.09
CA THR A 46 17.28 -7.95 -21.57
C THR A 46 17.41 -6.92 -20.46
N PRO A 47 18.61 -6.36 -20.19
CA PRO A 47 18.81 -5.40 -19.13
C PRO A 47 17.96 -4.15 -19.34
N SER A 48 17.06 -3.86 -18.40
CA SER A 48 16.26 -2.64 -18.36
C SER A 48 16.43 -1.83 -17.07
N PHE A 49 17.15 -2.37 -16.08
CA PHE A 49 17.44 -1.69 -14.83
C PHE A 49 18.70 -0.84 -14.99
N SER A 50 18.59 0.47 -14.78
CA SER A 50 19.66 1.44 -14.92
C SER A 50 19.94 2.14 -13.60
N VAL A 51 21.24 2.36 -13.28
CA VAL A 51 21.73 3.08 -12.09
C VAL A 51 22.59 4.23 -12.55
N HIS A 52 22.28 5.44 -12.11
CA HIS A 52 23.03 6.64 -12.42
C HIS A 52 24.00 6.98 -11.27
N ALA A 53 25.31 6.83 -11.52
CA ALA A 53 26.33 6.92 -10.48
C ALA A 53 26.45 8.30 -9.84
N SER A 54 26.47 9.39 -10.61
CA SER A 54 26.64 10.74 -10.04
C SER A 54 25.39 11.28 -9.35
N ARG A 55 24.20 10.93 -9.87
CA ARG A 55 22.90 11.35 -9.29
C ARG A 55 22.39 10.41 -8.20
N GLN A 56 23.06 9.30 -7.96
CA GLN A 56 22.76 8.34 -6.89
C GLN A 56 21.29 7.82 -6.89
N PHE A 57 20.75 7.46 -8.07
CA PHE A 57 19.42 6.86 -8.18
C PHE A 57 19.37 5.75 -9.24
N PHE A 58 18.31 4.93 -9.18
CA PHE A 58 18.04 3.90 -10.17
C PHE A 58 16.68 4.09 -10.83
N HIS A 59 16.56 3.58 -12.06
CA HIS A 59 15.28 3.48 -12.77
C HIS A 59 15.26 2.20 -13.60
N CYS A 60 14.14 1.48 -13.58
CA CYS A 60 13.89 0.32 -14.42
C CYS A 60 12.91 0.69 -15.53
N PHE A 61 13.37 0.66 -16.80
CA PHE A 61 12.53 0.96 -17.96
C PHE A 61 11.51 -0.15 -18.27
N GLY A 62 11.65 -1.35 -17.67
CA GLY A 62 10.72 -2.47 -17.84
C GLY A 62 9.50 -2.38 -16.91
N CYS A 63 9.71 -2.20 -15.61
CA CYS A 63 8.62 -2.19 -14.61
C CYS A 63 8.36 -0.82 -13.96
N GLY A 64 9.09 0.25 -14.36
CA GLY A 64 8.93 1.60 -13.81
C GLY A 64 9.49 1.82 -12.40
N ALA A 65 10.03 0.78 -11.75
CA ALA A 65 10.60 0.91 -10.41
C ALA A 65 11.75 1.92 -10.41
N SER A 66 11.71 2.90 -9.52
CA SER A 66 12.70 3.97 -9.42
C SER A 66 12.91 4.39 -7.98
N GLY A 67 14.02 5.08 -7.71
CA GLY A 67 14.33 5.65 -6.41
C GLY A 67 15.82 5.72 -6.11
N ASP A 68 16.14 6.14 -4.89
CA ASP A 68 17.50 6.21 -4.35
C ASP A 68 17.93 4.87 -3.73
N VAL A 69 19.10 4.86 -3.10
CA VAL A 69 19.66 3.68 -2.45
C VAL A 69 18.75 3.11 -1.36
N PHE A 70 18.02 3.96 -0.62
CA PHE A 70 17.06 3.48 0.39
C PHE A 70 15.86 2.82 -0.25
N SER A 71 15.31 3.45 -1.28
CA SER A 71 14.17 2.90 -2.05
C SER A 71 14.52 1.54 -2.68
N PHE A 72 15.76 1.38 -3.16
CA PHE A 72 16.24 0.09 -3.68
C PHE A 72 16.26 -0.97 -2.58
N VAL A 73 16.89 -0.67 -1.43
CA VAL A 73 17.03 -1.62 -0.31
C VAL A 73 15.66 -1.93 0.31
N GLN A 74 14.77 -0.94 0.43
CA GLN A 74 13.40 -1.18 0.86
C GLN A 74 12.66 -2.18 -0.04
N LYS A 75 12.80 -2.03 -1.36
CA LYS A 75 12.13 -2.90 -2.34
C LYS A 75 12.74 -4.30 -2.38
N ILE A 76 14.07 -4.44 -2.34
CA ILE A 76 14.75 -5.73 -2.47
C ILE A 76 14.66 -6.56 -1.18
N GLU A 77 14.85 -5.93 -0.02
CA GLU A 77 14.80 -6.58 1.29
C GLU A 77 13.38 -6.57 1.89
N ASN A 78 12.48 -5.80 1.29
CA ASN A 78 11.11 -5.57 1.77
C ASN A 78 11.03 -5.11 3.21
N ILE A 79 11.76 -4.07 3.51
CA ILE A 79 11.86 -3.46 4.84
C ILE A 79 11.35 -2.02 4.81
N THR A 80 11.09 -1.46 5.98
CA THR A 80 10.67 -0.07 6.11
C THR A 80 11.85 0.89 5.86
N PHE A 81 11.56 2.17 5.58
CA PHE A 81 12.59 3.19 5.39
C PHE A 81 13.58 3.28 6.56
N PRO A 82 13.16 3.33 7.84
CA PRO A 82 14.10 3.33 8.97
C PRO A 82 14.97 2.07 9.04
N GLU A 83 14.44 0.92 8.66
CA GLU A 83 15.20 -0.34 8.61
C GLU A 83 16.22 -0.33 7.47
N ALA A 84 15.87 0.22 6.29
CA ALA A 84 16.78 0.38 5.18
C ALA A 84 17.94 1.34 5.53
N VAL A 85 17.63 2.46 6.18
CA VAL A 85 18.66 3.41 6.68
C VAL A 85 19.60 2.71 7.66
N ARG A 86 19.09 1.91 8.59
CA ARG A 86 19.90 1.13 9.54
C ARG A 86 20.78 0.10 8.85
N LEU A 87 20.21 -0.66 7.93
CA LEU A 87 20.93 -1.71 7.19
C LEU A 87 22.09 -1.13 6.39
N ILE A 88 21.86 -0.01 5.69
CA ILE A 88 22.92 0.67 4.93
C ILE A 88 23.97 1.27 5.88
N ALA A 89 23.54 1.89 7.00
CA ALA A 89 24.46 2.41 8.00
C ALA A 89 25.36 1.31 8.58
N GLU A 90 24.81 0.12 8.88
CA GLU A 90 25.59 -1.05 9.33
C GLU A 90 26.60 -1.50 8.26
N LYS A 91 26.19 -1.62 6.99
CA LYS A 91 27.06 -1.98 5.86
C LYS A 91 28.20 -0.97 5.69
N LEU A 92 27.95 0.31 5.90
CA LEU A 92 28.92 1.39 5.81
C LEU A 92 29.71 1.61 7.11
N LYS A 93 29.39 0.86 8.18
CA LYS A 93 29.97 1.02 9.52
C LYS A 93 29.75 2.43 10.11
N ILE A 94 28.66 3.08 9.75
CA ILE A 94 28.27 4.37 10.32
C ILE A 94 27.60 4.10 11.67
N PRO A 95 28.08 4.70 12.78
CA PRO A 95 27.49 4.49 14.09
C PRO A 95 26.05 5.02 14.10
N LEU A 96 25.10 4.17 14.52
CA LEU A 96 23.70 4.56 14.64
C LEU A 96 23.54 5.66 15.68
N PRO A 97 22.86 6.78 15.40
CA PRO A 97 22.58 7.79 16.40
C PRO A 97 21.68 7.20 17.48
N LYS A 98 21.85 7.62 18.71
CA LYS A 98 20.83 7.46 19.72
C LYS A 98 19.60 8.20 19.20
N MET A 99 18.44 7.51 19.13
CA MET A 99 17.19 8.08 18.60
C MET A 99 16.95 9.45 19.27
N SER A 100 17.02 10.52 18.48
CA SER A 100 16.59 11.85 18.90
C SER A 100 15.15 12.04 18.38
N TYR A 101 14.26 12.32 19.29
CA TYR A 101 12.85 12.61 18.95
C TYR A 101 12.71 14.11 18.72
N SER A 102 11.85 14.52 17.79
CA SER A 102 11.61 15.92 17.46
C SER A 102 10.80 16.65 18.54
N SER A 103 10.11 15.89 19.43
CA SER A 103 9.41 16.43 20.57
C SER A 103 9.44 15.46 21.77
N PRO A 104 9.32 15.96 23.02
CA PRO A 104 9.18 15.11 24.20
C PRO A 104 7.97 14.18 24.13
N GLU A 105 6.92 14.57 23.41
CA GLU A 105 5.71 13.76 23.19
C GLU A 105 5.99 12.56 22.27
N GLU A 106 6.74 12.76 21.19
CA GLU A 106 7.17 11.66 20.31
C GLU A 106 8.09 10.68 21.02
N GLU A 107 9.00 11.17 21.85
CA GLU A 107 9.87 10.34 22.69
C GLU A 107 9.03 9.48 23.65
N ARG A 108 8.05 10.08 24.31
CA ARG A 108 7.13 9.38 25.21
C ARG A 108 6.31 8.32 24.48
N GLN A 109 5.76 8.64 23.30
CA GLN A 109 5.00 7.69 22.49
C GLN A 109 5.85 6.54 21.97
N ALA A 110 7.08 6.82 21.53
CA ALA A 110 8.02 5.79 21.11
C ALA A 110 8.43 4.89 22.26
N GLY A 111 8.75 5.46 23.44
CA GLY A 111 9.02 4.73 24.66
C GLY A 111 7.85 3.85 25.10
N MET A 112 6.61 4.39 25.04
CA MET A 112 5.39 3.64 25.30
C MET A 112 5.25 2.42 24.36
N ARG A 113 5.45 2.60 23.04
CA ARG A 113 5.36 1.50 22.07
C ARG A 113 6.38 0.41 22.35
N VAL A 114 7.62 0.76 22.67
CA VAL A 114 8.68 -0.20 23.04
C VAL A 114 8.26 -0.96 24.29
N GLY A 115 7.84 -0.28 25.34
CA GLY A 115 7.40 -0.90 26.58
C GLY A 115 6.18 -1.82 26.40
N LEU A 116 5.22 -1.42 25.56
CA LEU A 116 4.05 -2.25 25.24
C LEU A 116 4.46 -3.54 24.50
N ILE A 117 5.40 -3.46 23.54
CA ILE A 117 5.93 -4.65 22.86
C ILE A 117 6.62 -5.58 23.86
N GLU A 118 7.44 -5.06 24.78
CA GLU A 118 8.10 -5.85 25.81
C GLU A 118 7.10 -6.55 26.73
N ILE A 119 6.05 -5.85 27.16
CA ILE A 119 4.95 -6.41 27.96
C ILE A 119 4.30 -7.58 27.23
N HIS A 120 3.99 -7.43 25.94
CA HIS A 120 3.36 -8.49 25.15
C HIS A 120 4.29 -9.69 24.93
N GLU A 121 5.58 -9.46 24.71
CA GLU A 121 6.58 -10.53 24.60
C GLU A 121 6.72 -11.31 25.93
N ARG A 122 6.70 -10.63 27.07
CA ARG A 122 6.72 -11.27 28.39
C ARG A 122 5.42 -12.01 28.67
N ALA A 123 4.27 -11.43 28.36
CA ALA A 123 2.98 -12.09 28.49
C ALA A 123 2.91 -13.35 27.61
N CYS A 124 3.47 -13.30 26.40
CA CYS A 124 3.57 -14.47 25.53
C CYS A 124 4.39 -15.59 26.17
N LYS A 125 5.57 -15.28 26.70
CA LYS A 125 6.41 -16.24 27.44
C LYS A 125 5.67 -16.82 28.64
N PHE A 126 5.01 -15.96 29.42
CA PHE A 126 4.20 -16.39 30.55
C PHE A 126 3.11 -17.39 30.13
N PHE A 127 2.33 -17.10 29.09
CA PHE A 127 1.29 -18.02 28.60
C PHE A 127 1.87 -19.34 28.08
N GLN A 128 3.03 -19.31 27.42
CA GLN A 128 3.72 -20.53 27.00
C GLN A 128 4.17 -21.39 28.20
N GLU A 129 4.68 -20.78 29.25
CA GLU A 129 5.04 -21.46 30.50
C GLU A 129 3.81 -22.06 31.19
N GLN A 130 2.70 -21.29 31.26
CA GLN A 130 1.46 -21.81 31.82
C GLN A 130 0.92 -23.01 31.05
N LEU A 131 1.05 -23.05 29.73
CA LEU A 131 0.62 -24.20 28.91
C LEU A 131 1.38 -25.49 29.26
N ARG A 132 2.62 -25.38 29.73
CA ARG A 132 3.45 -26.54 30.14
C ARG A 132 3.09 -27.10 31.52
N ARG A 133 2.39 -26.33 32.34
CA ARG A 133 2.03 -26.71 33.71
C ARG A 133 0.95 -27.81 33.73
N PRO A 134 0.90 -28.64 34.79
CA PRO A 134 -0.13 -29.69 34.94
C PRO A 134 -1.56 -29.14 34.80
N GLU A 135 -1.85 -27.97 35.32
CA GLU A 135 -3.17 -27.35 35.35
C GLU A 135 -3.72 -27.04 33.95
N ALA A 136 -2.84 -26.98 32.95
CA ALA A 136 -3.21 -26.73 31.55
C ALA A 136 -3.37 -28.04 30.74
N ALA A 137 -3.54 -29.21 31.38
CA ALA A 137 -3.72 -30.48 30.66
C ALA A 137 -4.86 -30.43 29.66
N HIS A 138 -6.01 -29.91 30.05
CA HIS A 138 -7.20 -29.72 29.18
C HIS A 138 -6.93 -28.84 27.97
N ALA A 139 -6.05 -27.82 28.09
CA ALA A 139 -5.66 -26.97 26.97
C ALA A 139 -4.77 -27.73 25.97
N ARG A 140 -3.84 -28.54 26.47
CA ARG A 140 -2.99 -29.40 25.63
C ARG A 140 -3.80 -30.49 24.92
N GLU A 141 -4.74 -31.13 25.63
CA GLU A 141 -5.66 -32.13 25.06
C GLU A 141 -6.53 -31.50 23.95
N TYR A 142 -7.02 -30.27 24.17
CA TYR A 142 -7.74 -29.53 23.14
C TYR A 142 -6.86 -29.31 21.89
N LEU A 143 -5.63 -28.82 22.03
CA LEU A 143 -4.73 -28.60 20.90
C LEU A 143 -4.40 -29.92 20.18
N ALA A 144 -4.14 -31.00 20.93
CA ALA A 144 -3.92 -32.32 20.37
C ALA A 144 -5.15 -32.86 19.61
N SER A 145 -6.37 -32.66 20.14
CA SER A 145 -7.63 -33.07 19.47
C SER A 145 -7.86 -32.32 18.16
N ARG A 146 -7.22 -31.15 18.00
CA ARG A 146 -7.20 -30.36 16.76
C ARG A 146 -6.07 -30.77 15.81
N GLY A 147 -5.25 -31.75 16.16
CA GLY A 147 -4.14 -32.22 15.34
C GLY A 147 -2.93 -31.25 15.33
N ILE A 148 -2.84 -30.36 16.33
CA ILE A 148 -1.74 -29.40 16.41
C ILE A 148 -0.57 -30.05 17.16
N ALA A 149 0.51 -30.32 16.43
CA ALA A 149 1.72 -30.90 16.98
C ALA A 149 2.50 -29.94 17.89
N PRO A 150 3.32 -30.44 18.84
CA PRO A 150 4.11 -29.57 19.73
C PRO A 150 5.01 -28.58 19.01
N GLU A 151 5.54 -28.95 17.85
CA GLU A 151 6.39 -28.11 17.01
C GLU A 151 5.61 -26.88 16.49
N ILE A 152 4.35 -27.08 16.11
CA ILE A 152 3.46 -26.01 15.65
C ILE A 152 3.04 -25.11 16.83
N ILE A 153 2.79 -25.70 18.01
CA ILE A 153 2.53 -24.94 19.24
C ILE A 153 3.71 -24.00 19.53
N ALA A 154 4.94 -24.49 19.39
CA ALA A 154 6.15 -23.71 19.60
C ALA A 154 6.34 -22.65 18.50
N GLU A 155 6.15 -23.00 17.24
CA GLU A 155 6.30 -22.11 16.07
C GLU A 155 5.32 -20.93 16.12
N PHE A 156 4.06 -21.19 16.51
CA PHE A 156 3.03 -20.16 16.72
C PHE A 156 3.04 -19.55 18.12
N ARG A 157 3.98 -19.98 18.99
CA ARG A 157 4.16 -19.48 20.35
C ARG A 157 2.86 -19.50 21.17
N MET A 158 2.03 -20.56 20.94
CA MET A 158 0.75 -20.71 21.61
C MET A 158 0.93 -20.91 23.12
N GLY A 159 -0.04 -20.46 23.90
CA GLY A 159 0.00 -20.52 25.32
C GLY A 159 -1.36 -20.78 25.97
N TYR A 160 -1.39 -20.70 27.29
CA TYR A 160 -2.61 -20.83 28.08
C TYR A 160 -2.71 -19.70 29.10
N ALA A 161 -3.85 -19.04 29.12
CA ALA A 161 -4.21 -18.07 30.16
C ALA A 161 -4.91 -18.81 31.29
N PRO A 162 -4.31 -18.84 32.51
CA PRO A 162 -4.91 -19.49 33.66
C PRO A 162 -6.28 -18.91 34.03
N GLU A 163 -7.06 -19.67 34.83
CA GLU A 163 -8.36 -19.21 35.33
C GLU A 163 -8.22 -17.99 36.26
N SER A 164 -7.14 -17.96 37.07
CA SER A 164 -6.84 -16.82 37.92
C SER A 164 -6.46 -15.58 37.11
N GLY A 165 -7.25 -14.51 37.24
CA GLY A 165 -6.97 -13.22 36.60
C GLY A 165 -5.77 -12.45 37.18
N PHE A 166 -5.15 -12.95 38.26
CA PHE A 166 -4.09 -12.23 38.97
C PHE A 166 -2.67 -12.71 38.61
N LEU A 167 -2.51 -13.93 38.17
CA LEU A 167 -1.17 -14.51 37.92
C LEU A 167 -0.35 -13.73 36.89
N LEU A 168 -0.96 -13.29 35.79
CA LEU A 168 -0.26 -12.48 34.77
C LEU A 168 0.11 -11.11 35.34
N ARG A 169 -0.82 -10.47 36.09
CA ARG A 169 -0.56 -9.19 36.76
C ARG A 169 0.65 -9.30 37.71
N ASP A 170 0.65 -10.33 38.54
CA ASP A 170 1.70 -10.52 39.55
C ASP A 170 3.06 -10.82 38.90
N ALA A 171 3.05 -11.49 37.76
CA ALA A 171 4.27 -11.74 36.98
C ALA A 171 4.85 -10.48 36.31
N LEU A 172 4.03 -9.46 36.03
CA LEU A 172 4.44 -8.21 35.39
C LEU A 172 4.59 -7.04 36.38
N ARG A 173 3.97 -7.15 37.56
CA ARG A 173 3.96 -6.09 38.59
C ARG A 173 5.39 -5.79 39.04
N GLY A 174 5.68 -4.50 39.22
CA GLY A 174 6.99 -4.01 39.66
C GLY A 174 8.08 -4.01 38.56
N GLN A 175 7.76 -4.50 37.37
CA GLN A 175 8.66 -4.42 36.22
C GLN A 175 8.26 -3.29 35.25
N TYR A 176 6.99 -2.88 35.28
CA TYR A 176 6.42 -1.85 34.42
C TYR A 176 5.50 -0.94 35.20
N ASP A 177 5.38 0.31 34.76
CA ASP A 177 4.43 1.27 35.30
C ASP A 177 2.99 0.79 35.08
N GLU A 178 2.13 1.03 36.09
CA GLU A 178 0.72 0.62 36.03
C GLU A 178 -0.03 1.28 34.85
N ALA A 179 0.28 2.53 34.54
CA ALA A 179 -0.27 3.22 33.38
C ALA A 179 0.02 2.46 32.08
N LEU A 180 1.26 1.95 31.90
CA LEU A 180 1.65 1.18 30.74
C LEU A 180 0.96 -0.20 30.70
N LEU A 181 0.75 -0.85 31.85
CA LEU A 181 -0.02 -2.08 31.95
C LEU A 181 -1.49 -1.87 31.55
N ARG A 182 -2.10 -0.74 31.90
CA ARG A 182 -3.46 -0.37 31.50
C ARG A 182 -3.57 -0.21 29.98
N GLU A 183 -2.62 0.47 29.36
CA GLU A 183 -2.57 0.69 27.90
C GLU A 183 -2.28 -0.61 27.09
N SER A 184 -1.78 -1.67 27.75
CA SER A 184 -1.44 -2.92 27.06
C SER A 184 -2.65 -3.68 26.50
N GLY A 185 -3.86 -3.40 26.96
CA GLY A 185 -5.06 -4.16 26.58
C GLY A 185 -5.12 -5.59 27.13
N LEU A 186 -4.15 -6.00 27.96
CA LEU A 186 -4.11 -7.33 28.61
C LEU A 186 -4.96 -7.38 29.87
N PHE A 187 -5.26 -6.24 30.47
CA PHE A 187 -5.93 -6.12 31.75
C PHE A 187 -7.27 -5.41 31.62
N SER A 188 -8.15 -5.71 32.57
CA SER A 188 -9.36 -4.97 32.87
C SER A 188 -9.29 -4.53 34.34
N TRP A 189 -10.06 -3.51 34.70
CA TRP A 189 -10.21 -3.03 36.05
C TRP A 189 -11.70 -2.78 36.33
N LYS A 190 -12.12 -2.87 37.59
CA LYS A 190 -13.47 -2.49 37.99
C LYS A 190 -13.44 -1.03 38.43
N ASP A 191 -14.13 -0.15 37.71
CA ASP A 191 -14.50 1.15 38.23
C ASP A 191 -15.51 0.93 39.37
N LYS A 192 -15.14 1.22 40.59
CA LYS A 192 -16.08 1.45 41.65
C LYS A 192 -16.63 2.86 41.42
N GLY A 193 -17.85 2.94 40.90
CA GLY A 193 -18.51 4.14 40.41
C GLY A 193 -18.60 5.30 41.40
N ASP A 194 -17.51 6.00 41.59
CA ASP A 194 -17.41 7.32 42.21
C ASP A 194 -16.33 8.13 41.45
N GLU A 195 -16.60 9.41 41.27
CA GLU A 195 -15.96 10.40 40.39
C GLU A 195 -14.49 10.77 40.68
N ALA A 196 -13.81 10.04 41.54
CA ALA A 196 -12.35 10.14 41.69
C ALA A 196 -11.71 8.92 41.07
N ALA A 197 -10.98 9.09 39.94
CA ALA A 197 -10.18 8.05 39.30
C ALA A 197 -9.36 7.29 40.35
N ASP A 198 -9.88 6.13 40.76
CA ASP A 198 -9.31 5.35 41.89
C ASP A 198 -8.01 4.70 41.35
N GLN A 199 -6.87 5.34 41.70
CA GLN A 199 -5.53 4.81 41.44
C GLN A 199 -5.31 3.43 42.11
N ASN A 200 -6.26 2.96 42.92
CA ASN A 200 -6.26 1.67 43.59
C ASN A 200 -7.15 0.60 42.94
N ALA A 201 -7.70 0.84 41.74
CA ALA A 201 -8.48 -0.17 41.02
C ALA A 201 -7.60 -1.39 40.67
N VAL A 202 -7.99 -2.56 41.17
CA VAL A 202 -7.20 -3.79 41.04
C VAL A 202 -7.25 -4.28 39.59
N LEU A 203 -6.09 -4.32 38.90
CA LEU A 203 -5.95 -4.91 37.58
C LEU A 203 -6.14 -6.43 37.66
N TYR A 204 -6.88 -6.98 36.69
CA TYR A 204 -7.00 -8.43 36.50
C TYR A 204 -6.91 -8.76 34.98
N SER A 205 -6.36 -9.93 34.66
CA SER A 205 -6.21 -10.36 33.28
C SER A 205 -7.55 -10.46 32.55
N LYS A 206 -7.62 -9.88 31.37
CA LYS A 206 -8.76 -9.98 30.48
C LYS A 206 -8.95 -11.40 29.95
N PHE A 207 -7.85 -12.12 29.77
CA PHE A 207 -7.84 -13.52 29.30
C PHE A 207 -7.78 -14.46 30.49
N ARG A 208 -8.77 -15.35 30.59
CA ARG A 208 -8.89 -16.35 31.67
C ARG A 208 -9.43 -17.65 31.10
N ASN A 209 -8.83 -18.77 31.48
CA ASN A 209 -9.18 -20.12 31.02
C ASN A 209 -9.31 -20.20 29.50
N ARG A 210 -8.24 -19.74 28.79
CA ARG A 210 -8.23 -19.66 27.33
C ARG A 210 -6.92 -20.18 26.75
N VAL A 211 -7.02 -20.88 25.63
CA VAL A 211 -5.86 -21.08 24.75
C VAL A 211 -5.52 -19.76 24.08
N MET A 212 -4.25 -19.36 24.15
CA MET A 212 -3.76 -18.07 23.70
C MET A 212 -3.03 -18.19 22.39
N PHE A 213 -3.41 -17.38 21.42
CA PHE A 213 -2.79 -17.23 20.11
C PHE A 213 -2.18 -15.81 20.03
N PRO A 214 -0.84 -15.71 20.03
CA PRO A 214 -0.21 -14.42 19.84
C PRO A 214 -0.47 -13.88 18.43
N ILE A 215 -0.72 -12.59 18.34
CA ILE A 215 -0.82 -11.84 17.09
C ILE A 215 0.47 -11.03 16.97
N THR A 216 1.17 -11.23 15.86
CA THR A 216 2.48 -10.59 15.59
C THR A 216 2.34 -9.49 14.54
N ASN A 217 3.24 -8.52 14.60
CA ASN A 217 3.46 -7.58 13.49
C ASN A 217 4.30 -8.24 12.38
N GLU A 218 4.55 -7.53 11.27
CA GLU A 218 5.35 -8.01 10.14
C GLU A 218 6.79 -8.43 10.53
N SER A 219 7.33 -7.90 11.62
CA SER A 219 8.67 -8.25 12.16
C SER A 219 8.64 -9.42 13.14
N GLY A 220 7.50 -10.06 13.36
CA GLY A 220 7.34 -11.19 14.29
C GLY A 220 7.29 -10.80 15.77
N LYS A 221 7.15 -9.51 16.11
CA LYS A 221 6.96 -9.06 17.49
C LYS A 221 5.50 -9.21 17.91
N VAL A 222 5.24 -9.72 19.11
CA VAL A 222 3.89 -9.88 19.65
C VAL A 222 3.32 -8.51 20.00
N ILE A 223 2.14 -8.22 19.45
CA ILE A 223 1.44 -6.94 19.61
C ILE A 223 0.03 -7.07 20.18
N ALA A 224 -0.52 -8.29 20.16
CA ALA A 224 -1.86 -8.59 20.65
C ALA A 224 -2.02 -10.11 20.88
N PHE A 225 -3.21 -10.49 21.36
CA PHE A 225 -3.58 -11.88 21.52
C PHE A 225 -5.03 -12.13 21.13
N THR A 226 -5.30 -13.36 20.66
CA THR A 226 -6.62 -13.96 20.63
C THR A 226 -6.67 -15.08 21.66
N GLY A 227 -7.70 -15.10 22.49
CA GLY A 227 -7.92 -16.15 23.49
C GLY A 227 -9.17 -16.96 23.18
N ARG A 228 -9.04 -18.27 22.90
CA ARG A 228 -10.16 -19.18 22.71
C ARG A 228 -10.57 -19.83 24.02
N THR A 229 -11.85 -19.70 24.43
CA THR A 229 -12.35 -20.35 25.65
C THR A 229 -12.39 -21.87 25.47
N LEU A 230 -12.07 -22.59 26.55
CA LEU A 230 -12.21 -24.04 26.64
C LEU A 230 -13.51 -24.46 27.39
N ALA A 231 -14.15 -23.50 28.04
CA ALA A 231 -15.42 -23.71 28.72
C ALA A 231 -16.60 -23.67 27.74
N SER A 232 -17.60 -24.46 28.05
CA SER A 232 -18.84 -24.58 27.25
C SER A 232 -20.03 -23.80 27.84
N ASP A 233 -19.82 -23.09 28.95
CA ASP A 233 -20.84 -22.34 29.65
C ASP A 233 -20.96 -20.90 29.14
N GLU A 234 -22.17 -20.35 29.15
CA GLU A 234 -22.45 -18.97 28.71
C GLU A 234 -21.70 -17.89 29.51
N LYS A 235 -21.29 -18.21 30.75
CA LYS A 235 -20.57 -17.29 31.64
C LYS A 235 -19.13 -17.03 31.21
N SER A 236 -18.57 -17.88 30.37
CA SER A 236 -17.20 -17.78 29.86
C SER A 236 -16.99 -16.73 28.76
N GLY A 237 -18.08 -16.05 28.36
CA GLY A 237 -18.04 -15.03 27.32
C GLY A 237 -17.83 -15.59 25.91
N PRO A 238 -17.42 -14.76 24.94
CA PRO A 238 -17.34 -15.17 23.54
C PRO A 238 -16.31 -16.30 23.32
N LYS A 239 -16.61 -17.19 22.36
CA LYS A 239 -15.74 -18.31 21.96
C LYS A 239 -14.31 -17.86 21.68
N TYR A 240 -14.14 -16.76 20.95
CA TYR A 240 -12.87 -16.08 20.74
C TYR A 240 -12.94 -14.66 21.30
N LEU A 241 -11.95 -14.30 22.09
CA LEU A 241 -11.76 -12.97 22.66
C LEU A 241 -10.47 -12.38 22.12
N ASN A 242 -10.56 -11.26 21.40
CA ASN A 242 -9.40 -10.54 20.86
C ASN A 242 -8.98 -9.41 21.81
N SER A 243 -7.69 -9.06 21.78
CA SER A 243 -7.20 -7.82 22.40
C SER A 243 -7.99 -6.62 21.87
N PRO A 244 -8.21 -5.58 22.69
CA PRO A 244 -8.75 -4.31 22.21
C PRO A 244 -7.74 -3.59 21.31
N GLU A 245 -8.14 -2.48 20.69
CA GLU A 245 -7.22 -1.54 20.02
C GLU A 245 -6.23 -0.98 21.05
N THR A 246 -4.96 -0.86 20.68
CA THR A 246 -3.90 -0.31 21.51
C THR A 246 -2.94 0.54 20.66
N PRO A 247 -2.03 1.33 21.24
CA PRO A 247 -1.03 2.09 20.48
C PRO A 247 -0.14 1.24 19.55
N ILE A 248 -0.05 -0.09 19.79
CA ILE A 248 0.74 -1.03 18.99
C ILE A 248 -0.11 -2.01 18.17
N TYR A 249 -1.42 -2.07 18.36
CA TYR A 249 -2.30 -3.03 17.70
C TYR A 249 -3.57 -2.38 17.18
N SER A 250 -3.81 -2.53 15.89
CA SER A 250 -5.07 -2.20 15.25
C SER A 250 -5.57 -3.39 14.44
N LYS A 251 -6.77 -3.88 14.76
CA LYS A 251 -7.40 -5.02 14.07
C LYS A 251 -7.53 -4.79 12.57
N SER A 252 -7.78 -3.55 12.18
CA SER A 252 -7.97 -3.17 10.78
C SER A 252 -6.68 -3.17 9.96
N ARG A 253 -5.50 -3.31 10.58
CA ARG A 253 -4.19 -3.20 9.94
C ARG A 253 -3.34 -4.45 10.02
N VAL A 254 -3.79 -5.47 10.74
CA VAL A 254 -2.98 -6.66 11.01
C VAL A 254 -3.62 -7.88 10.36
N LEU A 255 -2.79 -8.72 9.77
CA LEU A 255 -3.14 -10.03 9.25
C LEU A 255 -2.42 -11.10 10.08
N PHE A 256 -3.17 -12.05 10.61
CA PHE A 256 -2.60 -13.15 11.38
C PHE A 256 -1.70 -14.02 10.49
N ASN A 257 -0.56 -14.42 11.01
CA ASN A 257 0.47 -15.22 10.34
C ASN A 257 1.24 -14.53 9.20
N LEU A 258 1.06 -13.22 8.97
CA LEU A 258 1.74 -12.52 7.87
C LEU A 258 3.27 -12.51 8.06
N ASP A 259 3.76 -12.46 9.30
CA ASP A 259 5.19 -12.52 9.63
C ASP A 259 5.88 -13.76 9.06
N LYS A 260 5.20 -14.92 9.06
CA LYS A 260 5.71 -16.19 8.53
C LYS A 260 5.33 -16.41 7.07
N ALA A 261 4.13 -15.91 6.67
CA ALA A 261 3.58 -16.15 5.33
C ALA A 261 4.17 -15.25 4.25
N LYS A 262 4.72 -14.07 4.59
CA LYS A 262 5.18 -13.06 3.63
C LYS A 262 6.17 -13.60 2.59
N GLU A 263 7.17 -14.37 2.99
CA GLU A 263 8.14 -14.96 2.07
C GLU A 263 7.55 -16.09 1.20
N PRO A 264 6.77 -17.06 1.78
CA PRO A 264 6.01 -18.01 0.97
C PRO A 264 5.05 -17.33 -0.03
N ILE A 265 4.35 -16.25 0.38
CA ILE A 265 3.45 -15.50 -0.53
C ILE A 265 4.22 -14.94 -1.72
N ARG A 266 5.38 -14.31 -1.50
CA ARG A 266 6.22 -13.79 -2.58
C ARG A 266 6.72 -14.89 -3.50
N LYS A 267 7.23 -15.99 -2.93
CA LYS A 267 7.80 -17.11 -3.69
C LYS A 267 6.75 -17.83 -4.55
N LEU A 268 5.53 -17.98 -4.02
CA LEU A 268 4.41 -18.64 -4.70
C LEU A 268 3.57 -17.67 -5.52
N GLU A 269 3.79 -16.35 -5.34
CA GLU A 269 3.08 -15.26 -5.99
C GLU A 269 1.57 -15.20 -5.69
N TYR A 270 1.10 -15.86 -4.62
CA TYR A 270 -0.29 -15.74 -4.15
C TYR A 270 -0.40 -15.99 -2.65
N ALA A 271 -1.47 -15.44 -2.05
CA ALA A 271 -1.85 -15.68 -0.67
C ALA A 271 -3.11 -16.55 -0.59
N ILE A 272 -3.24 -17.31 0.51
CA ILE A 272 -4.48 -17.98 0.90
C ILE A 272 -5.06 -17.20 2.09
N LEU A 273 -6.28 -16.67 1.94
CA LEU A 273 -6.97 -15.93 2.98
C LEU A 273 -8.08 -16.78 3.57
N VAL A 274 -8.03 -17.00 4.88
CA VAL A 274 -9.05 -17.68 5.67
C VAL A 274 -9.63 -16.74 6.74
N GLU A 275 -10.72 -17.12 7.42
CA GLU A 275 -11.38 -16.27 8.40
C GLU A 275 -10.69 -16.31 9.77
N GLY A 276 -10.44 -17.50 10.29
CA GLY A 276 -10.03 -17.75 11.66
C GLY A 276 -8.58 -18.14 11.84
N GLN A 277 -8.07 -17.92 13.06
CA GLN A 277 -6.71 -18.34 13.43
C GLN A 277 -6.53 -19.86 13.37
N MET A 278 -7.56 -20.63 13.78
CA MET A 278 -7.48 -22.09 13.74
C MET A 278 -7.40 -22.62 12.31
N ASP A 279 -8.22 -22.05 11.40
CA ASP A 279 -8.17 -22.41 9.98
C ASP A 279 -6.80 -22.10 9.40
N CYS A 280 -6.27 -20.91 9.72
CA CYS A 280 -4.93 -20.51 9.29
C CYS A 280 -3.85 -21.49 9.78
N ILE A 281 -3.89 -21.86 11.06
CA ILE A 281 -2.91 -22.81 11.64
C ILE A 281 -3.05 -24.19 10.99
N SER A 282 -4.27 -24.68 10.78
CA SER A 282 -4.52 -25.99 10.15
C SER A 282 -4.04 -26.03 8.70
N VAL A 283 -4.33 -24.99 7.92
CA VAL A 283 -3.84 -24.85 6.53
C VAL A 283 -2.31 -24.73 6.49
N TYR A 284 -1.73 -23.96 7.40
CA TYR A 284 -0.29 -23.83 7.54
C TYR A 284 0.38 -25.16 7.89
N THR A 285 -0.19 -25.92 8.84
CA THR A 285 0.29 -27.24 9.27
C THR A 285 0.18 -28.26 8.14
N ALA A 286 -0.83 -28.14 7.29
CA ALA A 286 -0.99 -28.96 6.09
C ALA A 286 0.06 -28.63 4.98
N GLY A 287 0.99 -27.70 5.21
CA GLY A 287 2.08 -27.36 4.30
C GLY A 287 1.85 -26.13 3.43
N PHE A 288 0.68 -25.51 3.48
CA PHE A 288 0.37 -24.29 2.72
C PHE A 288 0.82 -23.07 3.52
N ARG A 289 2.12 -22.75 3.43
CA ARG A 289 2.78 -21.74 4.27
C ARG A 289 2.42 -20.30 3.92
N ASN A 290 1.81 -20.05 2.76
CA ASN A 290 1.34 -18.75 2.26
C ASN A 290 -0.07 -18.37 2.73
N VAL A 291 -0.53 -18.93 3.86
CA VAL A 291 -1.86 -18.69 4.45
C VAL A 291 -1.82 -17.57 5.49
N ILE A 292 -2.85 -16.74 5.46
CA ILE A 292 -3.10 -15.63 6.41
C ILE A 292 -4.57 -15.63 6.84
N ALA A 293 -4.87 -14.96 7.97
CA ALA A 293 -6.25 -14.78 8.40
C ALA A 293 -6.58 -13.33 8.81
N SER A 294 -7.86 -12.95 8.62
CA SER A 294 -8.43 -11.67 9.08
C SER A 294 -8.78 -11.63 10.57
N SER A 295 -8.65 -12.76 11.26
CA SER A 295 -8.85 -12.90 12.72
C SER A 295 -10.26 -12.59 13.23
N GLY A 296 -11.29 -13.07 12.53
CA GLY A 296 -12.69 -12.95 12.94
C GLY A 296 -13.26 -11.54 12.83
N THR A 297 -12.68 -10.71 11.99
CA THR A 297 -13.21 -9.40 11.60
C THR A 297 -13.37 -9.34 10.08
N ALA A 298 -14.28 -8.47 9.60
CA ALA A 298 -14.37 -8.23 8.16
C ALA A 298 -13.00 -7.74 7.64
N PHE A 299 -12.59 -8.28 6.51
CA PHE A 299 -11.35 -7.88 5.84
C PHE A 299 -11.41 -6.40 5.43
N THR A 300 -10.37 -5.64 5.68
CA THR A 300 -10.35 -4.19 5.54
C THR A 300 -9.48 -3.72 4.37
N GLU A 301 -9.68 -2.47 3.94
CA GLU A 301 -8.85 -1.81 2.92
C GLU A 301 -7.37 -1.74 3.33
N LEU A 302 -7.11 -1.43 4.62
CA LEU A 302 -5.73 -1.37 5.12
C LEU A 302 -5.04 -2.74 5.12
N GLN A 303 -5.78 -3.82 5.39
CA GLN A 303 -5.29 -5.20 5.26
C GLN A 303 -5.07 -5.58 3.79
N ALA A 304 -5.94 -5.15 2.88
CA ALA A 304 -5.75 -5.36 1.44
C ALA A 304 -4.49 -4.66 0.93
N ARG A 305 -4.30 -3.39 1.27
CA ARG A 305 -3.10 -2.63 0.92
C ARG A 305 -1.83 -3.24 1.52
N LEU A 306 -1.90 -3.71 2.76
CA LEU A 306 -0.79 -4.41 3.40
C LEU A 306 -0.43 -5.69 2.63
N LEU A 307 -1.42 -6.53 2.31
CA LEU A 307 -1.20 -7.76 1.55
C LEU A 307 -0.69 -7.49 0.14
N GLY A 308 -1.21 -6.45 -0.53
CA GLY A 308 -0.82 -6.04 -1.88
C GLY A 308 0.65 -5.71 -2.06
N ARG A 309 1.39 -5.46 -0.97
CA ARG A 309 2.86 -5.30 -0.97
C ARG A 309 3.61 -6.62 -1.24
N PHE A 310 2.95 -7.75 -1.06
CA PHE A 310 3.56 -9.07 -1.19
C PHE A 310 3.05 -9.82 -2.43
N SER A 311 1.75 -9.77 -2.71
CA SER A 311 1.13 -10.30 -3.92
C SER A 311 -0.24 -9.66 -4.15
N LYS A 312 -0.62 -9.51 -5.42
CA LYS A 312 -1.98 -9.14 -5.83
C LYS A 312 -2.84 -10.37 -6.20
N ASN A 313 -2.27 -11.58 -6.13
CA ASN A 313 -3.03 -12.83 -6.34
C ASN A 313 -3.46 -13.40 -4.98
N ILE A 314 -4.72 -13.78 -4.87
CA ILE A 314 -5.28 -14.30 -3.63
C ILE A 314 -6.28 -15.42 -3.89
N VAL A 315 -6.20 -16.45 -3.09
CA VAL A 315 -7.25 -17.48 -2.97
C VAL A 315 -7.99 -17.27 -1.66
N VAL A 316 -9.27 -16.96 -1.75
CA VAL A 316 -10.12 -16.74 -0.57
C VAL A 316 -10.86 -18.03 -0.26
N ASN A 317 -10.69 -18.54 0.97
CA ASN A 317 -11.37 -19.71 1.47
C ASN A 317 -12.16 -19.33 2.74
N PHE A 318 -13.36 -18.82 2.54
CA PHE A 318 -14.28 -18.47 3.61
C PHE A 318 -15.30 -19.58 3.84
N ASP A 319 -15.88 -19.58 5.06
CA ASP A 319 -16.91 -20.51 5.45
C ASP A 319 -18.17 -20.31 4.57
N PRO A 320 -18.75 -21.38 3.99
CA PRO A 320 -19.94 -21.26 3.16
C PRO A 320 -21.23 -20.89 3.91
N ASP A 321 -21.18 -20.78 5.24
CA ASP A 321 -22.34 -20.46 6.08
C ASP A 321 -22.95 -19.08 5.77
N THR A 322 -24.27 -18.98 5.85
CA THR A 322 -25.04 -17.80 5.41
C THR A 322 -24.66 -16.47 6.08
N ALA A 323 -24.23 -16.50 7.34
CA ALA A 323 -23.75 -15.31 8.05
C ALA A 323 -22.35 -14.88 7.55
N GLY A 324 -21.47 -15.83 7.24
CA GLY A 324 -20.15 -15.60 6.65
C GLY A 324 -20.24 -15.13 5.19
N ALA A 325 -21.25 -15.58 4.43
CA ALA A 325 -21.38 -15.26 3.01
C ALA A 325 -21.47 -13.75 2.71
N ALA A 326 -22.22 -12.98 3.49
CA ALA A 326 -22.33 -11.53 3.30
C ALA A 326 -21.02 -10.80 3.71
N ALA A 327 -20.31 -11.31 4.71
CA ALA A 327 -18.99 -10.80 5.10
C ALA A 327 -17.94 -11.17 4.04
N ALA A 328 -17.98 -12.39 3.52
CA ALA A 328 -17.17 -12.86 2.40
C ALA A 328 -17.35 -11.98 1.16
N GLU A 329 -18.59 -11.72 0.75
CA GLU A 329 -18.89 -10.87 -0.41
C GLU A 329 -18.37 -9.44 -0.25
N ARG A 330 -18.46 -8.87 0.96
CA ARG A 330 -17.87 -7.54 1.25
C ARG A 330 -16.35 -7.55 1.12
N SER A 331 -15.69 -8.57 1.65
CA SER A 331 -14.25 -8.76 1.56
C SER A 331 -13.78 -8.94 0.12
N LEU A 332 -14.50 -9.78 -0.65
CA LEU A 332 -14.23 -10.00 -2.07
C LEU A 332 -14.42 -8.73 -2.89
N ALA A 333 -15.48 -7.97 -2.62
CA ALA A 333 -15.74 -6.72 -3.30
C ALA A 333 -14.67 -5.64 -3.04
N LEU A 334 -14.10 -5.63 -1.84
CA LEU A 334 -13.00 -4.76 -1.46
C LEU A 334 -11.70 -5.18 -2.17
N LEU A 335 -11.41 -6.47 -2.23
CA LEU A 335 -10.25 -6.98 -2.96
C LEU A 335 -10.31 -6.65 -4.46
N VAL A 336 -11.51 -6.65 -5.07
CA VAL A 336 -11.70 -6.21 -6.46
C VAL A 336 -11.35 -4.72 -6.62
N SER A 337 -11.78 -3.87 -5.70
CA SER A 337 -11.48 -2.43 -5.77
C SER A 337 -9.99 -2.11 -5.57
N GLU A 338 -9.26 -2.99 -4.89
CA GLU A 338 -7.81 -2.91 -4.69
C GLU A 338 -7.02 -3.72 -5.76
N GLU A 339 -7.68 -4.07 -6.89
CA GLU A 339 -7.09 -4.73 -8.07
C GLU A 339 -6.45 -6.10 -7.82
N PHE A 340 -6.98 -6.87 -6.86
CA PHE A 340 -6.53 -8.24 -6.66
C PHE A 340 -7.09 -9.19 -7.72
N GLN A 341 -6.26 -10.16 -8.12
CA GLN A 341 -6.67 -11.33 -8.89
C GLN A 341 -7.18 -12.39 -7.92
N ILE A 342 -8.51 -12.55 -7.85
CA ILE A 342 -9.16 -13.31 -6.81
C ILE A 342 -9.63 -14.66 -7.37
N LYS A 343 -9.28 -15.73 -6.65
CA LYS A 343 -9.91 -17.04 -6.75
C LYS A 343 -10.68 -17.34 -5.47
N VAL A 344 -11.75 -18.07 -5.58
CA VAL A 344 -12.59 -18.50 -4.45
C VAL A 344 -12.50 -20.01 -4.34
N LEU A 345 -12.08 -20.49 -3.19
CA LEU A 345 -12.13 -21.90 -2.81
C LEU A 345 -13.42 -22.12 -2.01
N THR A 346 -14.31 -22.91 -2.54
CA THR A 346 -15.54 -23.35 -1.84
C THR A 346 -15.35 -24.81 -1.43
N LEU A 347 -15.38 -25.06 -0.15
CA LEU A 347 -15.40 -26.42 0.41
C LEU A 347 -16.82 -26.97 0.43
N GLU A 348 -16.94 -28.26 0.66
CA GLU A 348 -18.24 -28.92 0.82
C GLU A 348 -19.02 -28.31 2.01
N ALA A 349 -20.32 -28.25 1.90
CA ALA A 349 -21.19 -27.69 2.94
C ALA A 349 -20.92 -28.32 4.33
N GLY A 350 -20.80 -27.47 5.35
CA GLY A 350 -20.50 -27.88 6.73
C GLY A 350 -19.03 -28.14 7.05
N PHE A 351 -18.11 -27.82 6.13
CA PHE A 351 -16.69 -27.90 6.37
C PHE A 351 -16.06 -26.51 6.40
N ASP A 352 -15.45 -26.15 7.53
CA ASP A 352 -14.40 -25.11 7.58
C ASP A 352 -13.04 -25.73 7.17
N PRO A 353 -12.01 -24.92 6.86
CA PRO A 353 -10.69 -25.42 6.48
C PRO A 353 -10.07 -26.39 7.50
N ASP A 354 -10.21 -26.11 8.81
CA ASP A 354 -9.71 -26.96 9.89
C ASP A 354 -10.37 -28.35 9.86
N LEU A 355 -11.69 -28.39 9.82
CA LEU A 355 -12.43 -29.65 9.80
C LEU A 355 -12.18 -30.43 8.50
N TYR A 356 -12.10 -29.75 7.36
CA TYR A 356 -11.85 -30.37 6.07
C TYR A 356 -10.49 -31.09 6.05
N ILE A 357 -9.44 -30.39 6.45
CA ILE A 357 -8.09 -30.97 6.50
C ILE A 357 -8.03 -32.16 7.47
N ARG A 358 -8.64 -32.05 8.65
CA ARG A 358 -8.65 -33.12 9.64
C ARG A 358 -9.43 -34.36 9.19
N ARG A 359 -10.50 -34.19 8.39
CA ARG A 359 -11.37 -35.30 7.96
C ARG A 359 -10.92 -35.92 6.65
N LYS A 360 -10.52 -35.08 5.68
CA LYS A 360 -10.20 -35.49 4.30
C LYS A 360 -8.71 -35.49 3.99
N GLY A 361 -7.92 -34.86 4.82
CA GLY A 361 -6.46 -34.82 4.69
C GLY A 361 -5.93 -33.68 3.81
N THR A 362 -4.62 -33.50 3.88
CA THR A 362 -3.89 -32.44 3.18
C THR A 362 -4.00 -32.53 1.64
N ALA A 363 -3.95 -33.76 1.09
CA ALA A 363 -4.03 -33.98 -0.35
C ALA A 363 -5.38 -33.50 -0.92
N ALA A 364 -6.49 -33.81 -0.24
CA ALA A 364 -7.81 -33.36 -0.65
C ALA A 364 -7.95 -31.82 -0.61
N TYR A 365 -7.37 -31.17 0.42
CA TYR A 365 -7.34 -29.71 0.47
C TYR A 365 -6.51 -29.11 -0.67
N GLY A 366 -5.35 -29.71 -0.99
CA GLY A 366 -4.53 -29.29 -2.13
C GLY A 366 -5.26 -29.43 -3.48
N GLU A 367 -5.99 -30.52 -3.65
CA GLU A 367 -6.84 -30.73 -4.83
C GLU A 367 -7.96 -29.67 -4.92
N ALA A 368 -8.69 -29.45 -3.82
CA ALA A 368 -9.71 -28.41 -3.75
C ALA A 368 -9.11 -27.01 -4.06
N LEU A 369 -7.93 -26.71 -3.54
CA LEU A 369 -7.23 -25.45 -3.80
C LEU A 369 -6.89 -25.27 -5.28
N SER A 370 -6.48 -26.36 -5.98
CA SER A 370 -6.20 -26.34 -7.42
C SER A 370 -7.44 -26.06 -8.27
N HIS A 371 -8.63 -26.47 -7.79
CA HIS A 371 -9.91 -26.24 -8.44
C HIS A 371 -10.62 -24.95 -8.02
N SER A 372 -9.92 -24.06 -7.31
CA SER A 372 -10.47 -22.75 -6.94
C SER A 372 -10.91 -21.95 -8.17
N GLN A 373 -12.13 -21.40 -8.12
CA GLN A 373 -12.76 -20.70 -9.22
C GLN A 373 -12.35 -19.23 -9.27
N LYS A 374 -12.26 -18.63 -10.45
CA LYS A 374 -12.16 -17.17 -10.56
C LYS A 374 -13.38 -16.50 -9.94
N TYR A 375 -13.16 -15.35 -9.32
CA TYR A 375 -14.19 -14.64 -8.57
C TYR A 375 -15.50 -14.42 -9.34
N PHE A 376 -15.44 -13.95 -10.57
CA PHE A 376 -16.63 -13.71 -11.36
C PHE A 376 -17.32 -15.00 -11.83
N ASP A 377 -16.59 -16.08 -12.08
CA ASP A 377 -17.17 -17.40 -12.34
C ASP A 377 -17.98 -17.88 -11.14
N TYR A 378 -17.38 -17.78 -9.93
CA TYR A 378 -18.06 -18.07 -8.66
C TYR A 378 -19.33 -17.24 -8.49
N LEU A 379 -19.29 -15.92 -8.74
CA LEU A 379 -20.47 -15.06 -8.62
C LEU A 379 -21.58 -15.42 -9.61
N ILE A 380 -21.24 -15.76 -10.85
CA ILE A 380 -22.21 -16.16 -11.86
C ILE A 380 -22.88 -17.47 -11.45
N GLU A 381 -22.12 -18.46 -10.99
CA GLU A 381 -22.70 -19.74 -10.52
C GLU A 381 -23.59 -19.53 -9.29
N ARG A 382 -23.15 -18.72 -8.33
CA ARG A 382 -23.93 -18.37 -7.16
C ARG A 382 -25.21 -17.61 -7.53
N SER A 383 -25.13 -16.65 -8.45
CA SER A 383 -26.30 -15.91 -8.93
C SER A 383 -27.35 -16.83 -9.56
N ARG A 384 -26.91 -17.85 -10.31
CA ARG A 384 -27.79 -18.86 -10.92
C ARG A 384 -28.42 -19.79 -9.89
N ALA A 385 -27.69 -20.12 -8.82
CA ALA A 385 -28.24 -20.94 -7.73
C ALA A 385 -29.32 -20.18 -6.94
N LEU A 386 -29.10 -18.86 -6.71
CA LEU A 386 -30.05 -18.01 -5.98
C LEU A 386 -31.25 -17.57 -6.82
N PHE A 387 -31.04 -17.32 -8.11
CA PHE A 387 -32.05 -16.75 -9.03
C PHE A 387 -32.08 -17.58 -10.33
N PRO A 388 -33.08 -18.44 -10.52
CA PRO A 388 -33.22 -19.25 -11.74
C PRO A 388 -33.28 -18.37 -12.98
N ALA A 389 -32.23 -18.37 -13.80
CA ALA A 389 -32.11 -17.52 -15.00
C ALA A 389 -32.98 -17.97 -16.18
N ARG A 390 -33.98 -18.86 -15.93
CA ARG A 390 -34.93 -19.34 -16.94
C ARG A 390 -36.09 -18.36 -17.17
N THR A 391 -36.40 -17.49 -16.21
CA THR A 391 -37.45 -16.48 -16.31
C THR A 391 -36.86 -15.08 -16.47
N PRO A 392 -37.58 -14.14 -17.14
CA PRO A 392 -37.13 -12.75 -17.23
C PRO A 392 -36.85 -12.11 -15.86
N GLU A 393 -37.71 -12.36 -14.87
CA GLU A 393 -37.59 -11.86 -13.51
C GLU A 393 -36.37 -12.46 -12.80
N GLY A 394 -36.06 -13.74 -13.02
CA GLY A 394 -34.89 -14.42 -12.50
C GLY A 394 -33.61 -13.83 -13.08
N LYS A 395 -33.58 -13.52 -14.39
CA LYS A 395 -32.45 -12.86 -15.06
C LYS A 395 -32.19 -11.46 -14.50
N VAL A 396 -33.26 -10.67 -14.28
CA VAL A 396 -33.16 -9.33 -13.68
C VAL A 396 -32.58 -9.40 -12.26
N LYS A 397 -33.06 -10.32 -11.44
CA LYS A 397 -32.54 -10.52 -10.06
C LYS A 397 -31.07 -10.95 -10.08
N ALA A 398 -30.71 -11.90 -10.95
CA ALA A 398 -29.32 -12.33 -11.11
C ALA A 398 -28.41 -11.17 -11.57
N LEU A 399 -28.88 -10.36 -12.51
CA LEU A 399 -28.18 -9.18 -12.98
C LEU A 399 -27.98 -8.15 -11.86
N ASN A 400 -29.03 -7.81 -11.12
CA ASN A 400 -28.98 -6.87 -10.00
C ASN A 400 -28.03 -7.34 -8.88
N TYR A 401 -27.88 -8.65 -8.70
CA TYR A 401 -26.91 -9.21 -7.78
C TYR A 401 -25.47 -9.01 -8.29
N LEU A 402 -25.21 -9.17 -9.58
CA LEU A 402 -23.85 -9.08 -10.18
C LEU A 402 -23.38 -7.64 -10.43
N LEU A 403 -24.30 -6.72 -10.74
CA LEU A 403 -24.00 -5.32 -11.07
C LEU A 403 -23.07 -4.61 -10.06
N PRO A 404 -23.32 -4.66 -8.73
CA PRO A 404 -22.47 -3.99 -7.74
C PRO A 404 -21.01 -4.49 -7.75
N HIS A 405 -20.80 -5.77 -8.09
CA HIS A 405 -19.45 -6.36 -8.15
C HIS A 405 -18.69 -5.91 -9.39
N ILE A 406 -19.36 -5.85 -10.56
CA ILE A 406 -18.77 -5.36 -11.81
C ILE A 406 -18.40 -3.88 -11.68
N GLN A 407 -19.27 -3.07 -11.07
CA GLN A 407 -19.06 -1.63 -10.90
C GLN A 407 -17.81 -1.30 -10.07
N ARG A 408 -17.38 -2.19 -9.18
CA ARG A 408 -16.19 -2.02 -8.34
C ARG A 408 -14.88 -2.30 -9.06
N VAL A 409 -14.92 -2.95 -10.21
CA VAL A 409 -13.71 -3.18 -11.02
C VAL A 409 -13.17 -1.84 -11.52
N PRO A 410 -11.94 -1.43 -11.18
CA PRO A 410 -11.40 -0.12 -11.55
C PRO A 410 -11.20 0.02 -13.06
N SER A 411 -10.67 -0.99 -13.72
CA SER A 411 -10.41 -0.99 -15.16
C SER A 411 -11.69 -1.06 -15.99
N ARG A 412 -11.89 -0.09 -16.88
CA ARG A 412 -13.03 -0.06 -17.80
C ARG A 412 -13.01 -1.26 -18.77
N ILE A 413 -11.82 -1.62 -19.26
CA ILE A 413 -11.65 -2.74 -20.20
C ILE A 413 -12.11 -4.04 -19.53
N VAL A 414 -11.64 -4.31 -18.31
CA VAL A 414 -11.99 -5.51 -17.55
C VAL A 414 -13.48 -5.52 -17.21
N ARG A 415 -14.08 -4.36 -16.88
CA ARG A 415 -15.54 -4.26 -16.68
C ARG A 415 -16.34 -4.64 -17.91
N ASP A 416 -15.92 -4.16 -19.08
CA ASP A 416 -16.59 -4.44 -20.35
C ASP A 416 -16.45 -5.92 -20.74
N GLU A 417 -15.31 -6.55 -20.48
CA GLU A 417 -15.10 -7.99 -20.67
C GLU A 417 -16.02 -8.82 -19.77
N TRP A 418 -16.08 -8.52 -18.47
CA TRP A 418 -16.97 -9.21 -17.54
C TRP A 418 -18.45 -8.97 -17.86
N ALA A 419 -18.81 -7.77 -18.32
CA ALA A 419 -20.17 -7.49 -18.77
C ALA A 419 -20.57 -8.38 -19.97
N ASN A 420 -19.66 -8.56 -20.94
CA ASN A 420 -19.90 -9.45 -22.07
C ASN A 420 -20.04 -10.92 -21.63
N GLU A 421 -19.14 -11.39 -20.77
CA GLU A 421 -19.16 -12.77 -20.26
C GLU A 421 -20.48 -13.06 -19.48
N ILE A 422 -20.89 -12.14 -18.60
CA ILE A 422 -22.15 -12.26 -17.84
C ILE A 422 -23.35 -12.24 -18.78
N SER A 423 -23.37 -11.34 -19.78
CA SER A 423 -24.42 -11.27 -20.79
C SER A 423 -24.59 -12.61 -21.51
N HIS A 424 -23.46 -13.17 -21.95
CA HIS A 424 -23.44 -14.47 -22.63
C HIS A 424 -23.96 -15.58 -21.72
N ARG A 425 -23.47 -15.69 -20.48
CA ARG A 425 -23.82 -16.76 -19.54
C ARG A 425 -25.26 -16.66 -19.01
N LEU A 426 -25.82 -15.47 -18.86
CA LEU A 426 -27.21 -15.27 -18.40
C LEU A 426 -28.20 -15.22 -19.58
N GLY A 427 -27.74 -15.22 -20.83
CA GLY A 427 -28.56 -15.06 -22.02
C GLY A 427 -29.31 -13.72 -22.03
N ILE A 428 -28.59 -12.63 -21.70
CA ILE A 428 -29.06 -11.24 -21.72
C ILE A 428 -28.35 -10.52 -22.85
N GLU A 429 -29.03 -9.59 -23.53
CA GLU A 429 -28.37 -8.78 -24.56
C GLU A 429 -27.31 -7.84 -23.94
N SER A 430 -26.09 -7.85 -24.47
CA SER A 430 -24.97 -7.10 -23.91
C SER A 430 -25.17 -5.57 -23.95
N ALA A 431 -26.01 -5.08 -24.89
CA ALA A 431 -26.39 -3.68 -24.97
C ALA A 431 -27.17 -3.21 -23.74
N VAL A 432 -28.11 -4.04 -23.27
CA VAL A 432 -28.92 -3.77 -22.08
C VAL A 432 -28.04 -3.70 -20.84
N LEU A 433 -27.12 -4.67 -20.65
CA LEU A 433 -26.21 -4.66 -19.50
C LEU A 433 -25.29 -3.44 -19.51
N ARG A 434 -24.75 -3.07 -20.67
CA ARG A 434 -23.91 -1.86 -20.79
C ARG A 434 -24.69 -0.57 -20.52
N GLN A 435 -25.98 -0.54 -20.84
CA GLN A 435 -26.86 0.60 -20.52
C GLN A 435 -27.07 0.71 -19.01
N GLU A 436 -27.37 -0.40 -18.33
CA GLU A 436 -27.51 -0.46 -16.89
C GLU A 436 -26.20 -0.04 -16.17
N LEU A 437 -25.05 -0.53 -16.65
CA LEU A 437 -23.75 -0.10 -16.11
C LEU A 437 -23.50 1.41 -16.29
N ARG A 438 -23.94 2.02 -17.39
CA ARG A 438 -23.85 3.47 -17.62
C ARG A 438 -24.80 4.26 -16.73
N HIS A 439 -26.04 3.82 -16.56
CA HIS A 439 -27.01 4.44 -15.65
C HIS A 439 -26.51 4.43 -14.20
N ALA A 440 -26.00 3.29 -13.75
CA ALA A 440 -25.43 3.15 -12.42
C ALA A 440 -24.11 3.92 -12.21
N ALA A 441 -23.37 4.21 -13.28
CA ALA A 441 -22.20 5.10 -13.22
C ALA A 441 -22.60 6.58 -13.12
N GLY A 442 -23.75 6.97 -13.70
CA GLY A 442 -24.31 8.32 -13.59
C GLY A 442 -24.80 8.68 -12.20
N THR A 443 -25.21 7.68 -11.39
CA THR A 443 -25.59 7.87 -9.98
C THR A 443 -24.40 7.93 -9.02
N ARG A 444 -23.17 7.66 -9.48
CA ARG A 444 -21.92 7.95 -8.75
C ARG A 444 -21.57 9.44 -8.85
N SER A 445 -22.42 10.31 -8.31
CA SER A 445 -22.00 11.67 -8.03
C SER A 445 -21.05 11.65 -6.82
N ALA A 446 -19.87 12.25 -7.01
CA ALA A 446 -18.94 12.71 -6.01
C ALA A 446 -18.17 11.68 -5.18
N SER A 447 -17.47 10.76 -5.82
CA SER A 447 -16.14 10.32 -5.38
C SER A 447 -15.31 10.09 -6.64
N ARG A 448 -14.81 11.18 -7.21
CA ARG A 448 -13.72 11.12 -8.19
C ARG A 448 -12.47 10.66 -7.44
N VAL A 449 -12.25 9.37 -7.40
CA VAL A 449 -10.89 8.85 -7.41
C VAL A 449 -10.40 9.15 -8.83
N ASN A 450 -9.54 10.14 -8.97
CA ASN A 450 -8.79 10.35 -10.19
C ASN A 450 -8.03 9.05 -10.44
N ALA A 451 -8.44 8.30 -11.46
CA ALA A 451 -7.54 7.30 -12.04
C ALA A 451 -6.28 8.06 -12.45
N PRO A 452 -5.07 7.57 -12.16
CA PRO A 452 -3.85 8.20 -12.63
C PRO A 452 -3.94 8.25 -14.16
N ARG A 453 -4.12 9.45 -14.72
CA ARG A 453 -3.82 9.70 -16.12
C ARG A 453 -2.34 9.41 -16.23
N ALA A 454 -1.96 8.46 -17.07
CA ALA A 454 -0.57 8.31 -17.46
C ALA A 454 -0.07 9.73 -17.80
N MET A 455 0.88 10.24 -17.03
CA MET A 455 1.46 11.56 -17.27
C MET A 455 2.25 11.48 -18.57
N ILE A 456 1.63 11.85 -19.69
CA ILE A 456 2.32 11.94 -21.00
C ILE A 456 2.94 13.34 -21.04
N LEU A 457 4.26 13.39 -20.86
CA LEU A 457 5.03 14.62 -21.00
C LEU A 457 5.24 14.93 -22.47
N THR A 458 5.08 16.20 -22.82
CA THR A 458 5.60 16.74 -24.08
C THR A 458 7.12 16.95 -23.99
N ASP A 459 7.81 17.00 -25.13
CA ASP A 459 9.27 17.24 -25.16
C ASP A 459 9.64 18.55 -24.46
N ALA A 460 8.83 19.60 -24.64
CA ALA A 460 9.03 20.87 -23.95
C ALA A 460 8.89 20.75 -22.42
N GLU A 461 7.96 19.95 -21.90
CA GLU A 461 7.82 19.68 -20.46
C GLU A 461 9.00 18.87 -19.91
N ARG A 462 9.51 17.90 -20.69
CA ARG A 462 10.72 17.12 -20.33
C ARG A 462 11.93 18.03 -20.16
N VAL A 463 12.17 18.93 -21.13
CA VAL A 463 13.28 19.88 -21.08
C VAL A 463 13.17 20.79 -19.86
N LEU A 464 11.99 21.29 -19.53
CA LEU A 464 11.78 22.17 -18.38
C LEU A 464 11.90 21.44 -17.05
N ILE A 465 11.43 20.20 -16.95
CA ILE A 465 11.64 19.36 -15.76
C ILE A 465 13.13 19.07 -15.56
N ARG A 466 13.87 18.77 -16.63
CA ARG A 466 15.33 18.61 -16.56
C ARG A 466 16.03 19.89 -16.12
N ALA A 467 15.62 21.03 -16.66
CA ALA A 467 16.17 22.33 -16.27
C ALA A 467 15.91 22.67 -14.80
N LEU A 468 14.68 22.47 -14.30
CA LEU A 468 14.34 22.67 -12.88
C LEU A 468 15.08 21.71 -11.95
N ALA A 469 15.35 20.50 -12.39
CA ALA A 469 16.04 19.49 -11.60
C ALA A 469 17.58 19.50 -11.78
N SER A 470 18.12 20.40 -12.63
CA SER A 470 19.56 20.63 -12.71
C SER A 470 20.01 21.41 -11.48
N GLN A 471 20.57 20.71 -10.49
CA GLN A 471 21.29 21.36 -9.40
C GLN A 471 22.65 21.82 -9.92
N GLU A 472 22.94 23.09 -9.80
CA GLU A 472 24.32 23.55 -9.88
C GLU A 472 25.11 22.89 -8.76
N LEU A 473 26.11 22.10 -9.13
CA LEU A 473 27.16 21.65 -8.22
C LEU A 473 28.00 22.89 -7.85
N SER A 474 27.48 23.67 -6.89
CA SER A 474 28.19 24.85 -6.33
C SER A 474 29.38 24.46 -5.43
N HIS A 475 30.06 23.35 -5.68
CA HIS A 475 31.30 22.95 -4.98
C HIS A 475 32.24 22.24 -5.94
N SER A 476 32.75 22.96 -6.97
CA SER A 476 34.02 22.61 -7.59
C SER A 476 34.86 23.88 -7.73
N PRO A 477 36.13 23.88 -7.28
CA PRO A 477 37.01 25.05 -7.43
C PRO A 477 37.25 25.34 -8.91
N ALA A 478 37.10 26.61 -9.25
CA ALA A 478 37.24 27.16 -10.59
C ALA A 478 38.69 26.95 -11.10
N SER A 479 38.98 25.85 -11.78
CA SER A 479 40.30 25.71 -12.43
C SER A 479 40.29 25.02 -13.80
N ASP A 480 39.16 24.48 -14.34
CA ASP A 480 39.21 23.82 -15.66
C ASP A 480 37.98 24.08 -16.56
N ARG A 481 37.50 25.34 -16.64
CA ARG A 481 36.44 25.69 -17.62
C ARG A 481 36.86 26.93 -18.43
N GLU A 482 37.73 26.73 -19.37
CA GLU A 482 37.88 27.65 -20.51
C GLU A 482 36.82 27.32 -21.56
N GLY A 483 35.82 28.22 -21.77
CA GLY A 483 34.98 28.24 -22.98
C GLY A 483 33.48 27.98 -22.87
N GLN A 484 32.88 28.00 -21.70
CA GLN A 484 31.40 27.96 -21.61
C GLN A 484 30.86 29.33 -21.16
N ASP A 485 29.77 29.78 -21.78
CA ASP A 485 29.04 31.01 -21.41
C ASP A 485 28.74 31.01 -19.90
N LEU A 486 29.42 31.92 -19.19
CA LEU A 486 29.43 32.04 -17.72
C LEU A 486 28.04 32.44 -17.12
N ASP A 487 27.02 32.70 -17.94
CA ASP A 487 25.71 33.23 -17.52
C ASP A 487 24.49 32.27 -17.79
N PHE A 488 24.71 31.04 -18.24
CA PHE A 488 23.59 30.13 -18.51
C PHE A 488 23.23 29.30 -17.26
N GLU A 489 22.19 29.76 -16.53
CA GLU A 489 21.57 29.07 -15.38
C GLU A 489 20.21 28.46 -15.77
N PRO A 490 20.15 27.23 -16.30
CA PRO A 490 18.92 26.65 -16.84
C PRO A 490 17.82 26.50 -15.79
N ALA A 491 18.16 26.15 -14.55
CA ALA A 491 17.21 26.01 -13.46
C ALA A 491 16.50 27.34 -13.13
N ARG A 492 17.27 28.44 -13.05
CA ARG A 492 16.75 29.77 -12.74
C ARG A 492 15.88 30.32 -13.86
N GLN A 493 16.26 30.11 -15.12
CA GLN A 493 15.47 30.54 -16.28
C GLN A 493 14.16 29.77 -16.38
N ALA A 494 14.17 28.45 -16.19
CA ALA A 494 12.96 27.62 -16.17
C ALA A 494 12.04 28.02 -15.01
N HIS A 495 12.60 28.21 -13.81
CA HIS A 495 11.84 28.67 -12.64
C HIS A 495 11.14 30.01 -12.90
N PHE A 496 11.84 31.01 -13.41
CA PHE A 496 11.28 32.32 -13.71
C PHE A 496 10.13 32.25 -14.71
N ALA A 497 10.27 31.48 -15.80
CA ALA A 497 9.24 31.33 -16.82
C ALA A 497 8.00 30.59 -16.30
N LEU A 498 8.19 29.55 -15.48
CA LEU A 498 7.08 28.73 -14.99
C LEU A 498 6.36 29.35 -13.80
N SER A 499 7.08 29.95 -12.84
CA SER A 499 6.47 30.57 -11.65
C SER A 499 5.69 31.83 -12.00
N ARG A 500 6.24 32.70 -12.87
CA ARG A 500 5.63 33.98 -13.23
C ARG A 500 4.45 33.86 -14.20
N GLU A 501 4.58 33.01 -15.22
CA GLU A 501 3.59 32.88 -16.30
C GLU A 501 2.66 31.67 -16.14
N ARG A 502 2.91 30.79 -15.16
CA ARG A 502 2.15 29.56 -14.89
C ARG A 502 1.92 28.71 -16.15
N LEU A 503 2.94 28.61 -17.00
CA LEU A 503 2.87 27.94 -18.30
C LEU A 503 2.55 26.44 -18.20
N HIS A 504 2.75 25.84 -17.04
CA HIS A 504 2.46 24.44 -16.73
C HIS A 504 1.01 24.18 -16.31
N SER A 505 0.22 25.24 -16.06
CA SER A 505 -1.17 25.08 -15.60
C SER A 505 -2.03 24.30 -16.58
N GLY A 506 -2.74 23.28 -16.07
CA GLY A 506 -3.57 22.39 -16.85
C GLY A 506 -2.79 21.40 -17.72
N SER A 507 -1.49 21.24 -17.47
CA SER A 507 -0.68 20.16 -18.05
C SER A 507 -0.84 18.86 -17.26
N GLY A 508 -0.50 17.72 -17.86
CA GLY A 508 -0.46 16.44 -17.16
C GLY A 508 0.59 16.38 -16.05
N ALA A 509 1.62 17.24 -16.12
CA ALA A 509 2.72 17.32 -15.17
C ALA A 509 2.63 18.52 -14.20
N GLU A 510 1.49 19.22 -14.14
CA GLU A 510 1.32 20.42 -13.31
C GLU A 510 1.79 20.20 -11.87
N SER A 511 1.30 19.17 -11.19
CA SER A 511 1.68 18.86 -9.82
C SER A 511 3.18 18.56 -9.65
N LEU A 512 3.79 17.84 -10.59
CA LEU A 512 5.21 17.54 -10.56
C LEU A 512 6.06 18.82 -10.71
N ILE A 513 5.67 19.70 -11.64
CA ILE A 513 6.36 20.99 -11.86
C ILE A 513 6.20 21.90 -10.65
N ASP A 514 5.01 21.97 -10.03
CA ASP A 514 4.78 22.74 -8.79
C ASP A 514 5.69 22.26 -7.65
N PHE A 515 5.83 20.94 -7.48
CA PHE A 515 6.77 20.39 -6.49
C PHE A 515 8.23 20.72 -6.79
N LEU A 516 8.64 20.69 -8.05
CA LEU A 516 10.00 21.06 -8.46
C LEU A 516 10.31 22.55 -8.26
N LEU A 517 9.34 23.42 -8.54
CA LEU A 517 9.45 24.86 -8.27
C LEU A 517 9.65 25.11 -6.76
N LEU A 518 8.84 24.46 -5.92
CA LEU A 518 8.97 24.56 -4.47
C LEU A 518 10.31 24.01 -3.97
N ALA A 519 10.78 22.88 -4.53
CA ALA A 519 12.06 22.29 -4.18
C ALA A 519 13.22 23.23 -4.49
N GLN A 520 13.17 23.89 -5.64
CA GLN A 520 14.20 24.85 -6.04
C GLN A 520 14.22 26.08 -5.12
N GLU A 521 13.05 26.62 -4.73
CA GLU A 521 12.95 27.71 -3.76
C GLU A 521 13.53 27.35 -2.39
N GLN A 522 13.41 26.09 -1.98
CA GLN A 522 13.88 25.58 -0.68
C GLN A 522 15.29 24.97 -0.74
N GLY A 523 15.91 24.88 -1.90
CA GLY A 523 17.22 24.24 -2.07
C GLY A 523 17.22 22.73 -1.80
N LEU A 524 16.07 22.04 -2.04
CA LEU A 524 15.90 20.61 -1.80
C LEU A 524 16.29 19.80 -3.05
N ASP A 525 16.84 18.59 -2.81
CA ASP A 525 17.08 17.62 -3.89
C ASP A 525 15.74 17.18 -4.51
N PRO A 526 15.54 17.33 -5.83
CA PRO A 526 14.31 16.92 -6.51
C PRO A 526 13.90 15.47 -6.27
N MET A 527 14.86 14.56 -6.10
CA MET A 527 14.61 13.14 -5.84
C MET A 527 14.22 12.84 -4.38
N SER A 528 14.45 13.78 -3.47
CA SER A 528 14.07 13.66 -2.05
C SER A 528 12.64 14.14 -1.77
N LEU A 529 11.96 14.70 -2.75
CA LEU A 529 10.59 15.20 -2.60
C LEU A 529 9.58 14.08 -2.26
N PRO A 530 8.53 14.36 -1.49
CA PRO A 530 7.47 13.41 -1.17
C PRO A 530 6.51 13.22 -2.36
N LEU A 531 7.05 12.78 -3.50
CA LEU A 531 6.28 12.51 -4.71
C LEU A 531 5.58 11.15 -4.64
N GLU A 532 4.41 11.05 -5.26
CA GLU A 532 3.77 9.76 -5.53
C GLU A 532 4.64 8.88 -6.44
N GLU A 533 4.47 7.57 -6.40
CA GLU A 533 5.35 6.60 -7.09
C GLU A 533 5.41 6.85 -8.61
N ASP A 534 4.27 7.19 -9.22
CA ASP A 534 4.17 7.49 -10.66
C ASP A 534 4.92 8.79 -11.03
N ALA A 535 4.78 9.85 -10.22
CA ALA A 535 5.47 11.12 -10.44
C ALA A 535 6.99 10.98 -10.24
N ARG A 536 7.40 10.19 -9.24
CA ARG A 536 8.82 9.89 -8.99
C ARG A 536 9.44 9.08 -10.11
N SER A 537 8.72 8.06 -10.61
CA SER A 537 9.15 7.25 -11.76
C SER A 537 9.32 8.10 -13.01
N LEU A 538 8.36 9.02 -13.25
CA LEU A 538 8.40 9.94 -14.38
C LEU A 538 9.58 10.90 -14.29
N LEU A 539 9.81 11.52 -13.11
CA LEU A 539 10.96 12.38 -12.86
C LEU A 539 12.28 11.63 -13.10
N ALA A 540 12.40 10.41 -12.56
CA ALA A 540 13.58 9.58 -12.75
C ALA A 540 13.82 9.26 -14.24
N SER A 541 12.76 8.93 -15.00
CA SER A 541 12.88 8.66 -16.44
C SER A 541 13.39 9.87 -17.21
N VAL A 542 12.91 11.07 -16.88
CA VAL A 542 13.35 12.33 -17.52
C VAL A 542 14.80 12.66 -17.17
N LEU A 543 15.24 12.38 -15.94
CA LEU A 543 16.60 12.66 -15.49
C LEU A 543 17.64 11.63 -15.98
N MET A 544 17.20 10.43 -16.38
CA MET A 544 18.03 9.39 -17.01
C MET A 544 18.32 9.63 -18.49
N ASP A 545 17.57 10.50 -19.12
CA ASP A 545 17.72 10.77 -20.56
C ASP A 545 18.91 11.71 -20.80
N GLU A 546 20.06 11.12 -21.21
CA GLU A 546 21.32 11.83 -21.45
C GLU A 546 21.50 12.28 -22.91
N HIS A 547 20.50 12.06 -23.79
CA HIS A 547 20.70 12.21 -25.23
C HIS A 547 20.72 13.66 -25.74
N GLU A 548 20.30 14.65 -24.97
CA GLU A 548 20.36 16.06 -25.36
C GLU A 548 20.99 16.91 -24.23
N GLU A 549 22.01 17.69 -24.56
CA GLU A 549 22.53 18.71 -23.66
C GLU A 549 21.50 19.87 -23.53
N LEU A 550 21.33 20.39 -22.29
CA LEU A 550 20.51 21.57 -22.05
C LEU A 550 21.24 22.79 -22.61
N THR A 551 20.78 23.29 -23.79
CA THR A 551 21.30 24.53 -24.37
C THR A 551 20.32 25.68 -24.14
N PRO A 552 20.78 26.96 -24.16
CA PRO A 552 19.92 28.14 -24.07
C PRO A 552 18.78 28.14 -25.11
N GLU A 553 19.11 27.76 -26.35
CA GLU A 553 18.15 27.71 -27.46
C GLU A 553 17.08 26.64 -27.24
N LEU A 554 17.47 25.46 -26.75
CA LEU A 554 16.55 24.36 -26.46
C LEU A 554 15.55 24.77 -25.34
N LEU A 555 16.06 25.39 -24.27
CA LEU A 555 15.24 25.87 -23.15
C LEU A 555 14.27 26.96 -23.62
N GLU A 556 14.73 27.93 -24.39
CA GLU A 556 13.93 29.04 -24.88
C GLU A 556 12.86 28.58 -25.89
N SER A 557 13.19 27.63 -26.77
CA SER A 557 12.23 27.02 -27.70
C SER A 557 11.13 26.24 -26.93
N SER A 558 11.49 25.55 -25.86
CA SER A 558 10.57 24.83 -24.99
C SER A 558 9.61 25.78 -24.25
N ILE A 559 10.12 26.89 -23.69
CA ILE A 559 9.31 27.94 -23.07
C ILE A 559 8.34 28.56 -24.10
N ARG A 560 8.82 28.87 -25.31
CA ARG A 560 7.97 29.37 -26.41
C ARG A 560 6.87 28.37 -26.80
N SER A 561 7.17 27.11 -26.85
CA SER A 561 6.20 26.04 -27.14
C SER A 561 5.07 26.01 -26.10
N LEU A 562 5.40 26.08 -24.81
CA LEU A 562 4.39 26.11 -23.74
C LEU A 562 3.56 27.42 -23.76
N ARG A 563 4.18 28.58 -24.01
CA ARG A 563 3.45 29.84 -24.17
C ARG A 563 2.42 29.76 -25.30
N ARG A 564 2.81 29.20 -26.47
CA ARG A 564 1.89 28.98 -27.59
C ARG A 564 0.72 28.07 -27.20
N ARG A 565 0.96 27.03 -26.42
CA ARG A 565 -0.09 26.14 -25.93
C ARG A 565 -1.08 26.85 -25.01
N VAL A 566 -0.58 27.64 -24.05
CA VAL A 566 -1.42 28.42 -23.12
C VAL A 566 -2.26 29.43 -23.90
N PHE A 567 -1.67 30.18 -24.83
CA PHE A 567 -2.42 31.15 -25.65
C PHE A 567 -3.46 30.49 -26.54
N ARG A 568 -3.18 29.31 -27.10
CA ARG A 568 -4.17 28.56 -27.88
C ARG A 568 -5.37 28.20 -27.02
N ARG A 569 -5.13 27.69 -25.82
CA ARG A 569 -6.20 27.35 -24.88
C ARG A 569 -7.02 28.57 -24.46
N GLN A 570 -6.37 29.66 -24.14
CA GLN A 570 -7.06 30.92 -23.83
C GLN A 570 -7.91 31.45 -25.02
N LEU A 571 -7.43 31.29 -26.25
CA LEU A 571 -8.20 31.63 -27.45
C LEU A 571 -9.42 30.73 -27.63
N GLU A 572 -9.32 29.44 -27.34
CA GLU A 572 -10.43 28.49 -27.37
C GLU A 572 -11.48 28.84 -26.29
N ASP A 573 -11.05 29.12 -25.07
CA ASP A 573 -11.92 29.53 -23.96
C ASP A 573 -12.64 30.86 -24.27
N LEU A 574 -11.91 31.86 -24.76
CA LEU A 574 -12.52 33.15 -25.20
C LEU A 574 -13.51 32.96 -26.35
N GLN A 575 -13.23 32.02 -27.26
CA GLN A 575 -14.16 31.73 -28.37
C GLN A 575 -15.43 31.03 -27.86
N GLN A 576 -15.32 30.19 -26.84
CA GLN A 576 -16.47 29.53 -26.22
C GLN A 576 -17.32 30.56 -25.44
N GLN A 577 -16.68 31.45 -24.66
CA GLN A 577 -17.34 32.54 -23.94
C GLN A 577 -18.02 33.51 -24.89
N LEU A 578 -17.38 33.81 -26.02
CA LEU A 578 -17.97 34.68 -27.05
C LEU A 578 -19.25 34.09 -27.64
N LYS A 579 -19.23 32.80 -27.99
CA LYS A 579 -20.43 32.06 -28.45
C LYS A 579 -21.56 32.07 -27.43
N GLU A 580 -21.24 31.98 -26.15
CA GLU A 580 -22.24 32.04 -25.07
C GLU A 580 -22.82 33.43 -24.90
N ALA A 581 -21.97 34.49 -24.92
CA ALA A 581 -22.42 35.90 -24.88
C ALA A 581 -23.30 36.24 -26.08
N GLU A 582 -22.97 35.75 -27.29
CA GLU A 582 -23.79 35.90 -28.50
C GLU A 582 -25.16 35.20 -28.34
N ARG A 583 -25.21 34.03 -27.76
CA ARG A 583 -26.48 33.30 -27.45
C ARG A 583 -27.36 34.04 -26.45
N GLN A 584 -26.72 34.69 -25.47
CA GLN A 584 -27.43 35.49 -24.45
C GLN A 584 -27.76 36.92 -24.92
N GLN A 585 -27.41 37.27 -26.15
CA GLN A 585 -27.58 38.63 -26.74
C GLN A 585 -26.91 39.73 -25.93
N ASP A 586 -25.85 39.41 -25.17
CA ASP A 586 -25.06 40.39 -24.43
C ASP A 586 -23.98 41.01 -25.32
N SER A 587 -24.37 42.07 -26.03
CA SER A 587 -23.49 42.77 -26.96
C SER A 587 -22.29 43.47 -26.29
N ALA A 588 -22.41 43.84 -25.01
CA ALA A 588 -21.33 44.51 -24.29
C ALA A 588 -20.22 43.51 -23.92
N SER A 589 -20.58 42.34 -23.39
CA SER A 589 -19.63 41.26 -23.09
C SER A 589 -19.01 40.70 -24.36
N ALA A 590 -19.76 40.50 -25.43
CA ALA A 590 -19.25 40.05 -26.71
C ALA A 590 -18.20 41.00 -27.30
N ALA A 591 -18.42 42.33 -27.26
CA ALA A 591 -17.44 43.30 -27.72
C ALA A 591 -16.12 43.27 -26.90
N ARG A 592 -16.23 43.14 -25.57
CA ARG A 592 -15.06 43.02 -24.68
C ARG A 592 -14.25 41.73 -24.97
N LEU A 593 -14.90 40.58 -25.05
CA LEU A 593 -14.27 39.30 -25.36
C LEU A 593 -13.61 39.29 -26.75
N LEU A 594 -14.21 39.98 -27.73
CA LEU A 594 -13.64 40.13 -29.06
C LEU A 594 -12.34 40.97 -29.03
N GLN A 595 -12.30 42.03 -28.23
CA GLN A 595 -11.09 42.85 -28.05
C GLN A 595 -9.98 42.05 -27.36
N GLU A 596 -10.30 41.27 -26.33
CA GLU A 596 -9.33 40.39 -25.65
C GLU A 596 -8.79 39.32 -26.61
N ARG A 597 -9.65 38.71 -27.42
CA ARG A 597 -9.24 37.73 -28.44
C ARG A 597 -8.29 38.34 -29.47
N LEU A 598 -8.55 39.59 -29.91
CA LEU A 598 -7.68 40.28 -30.85
C LEU A 598 -6.32 40.63 -30.25
N LYS A 599 -6.28 41.07 -28.98
CA LYS A 599 -5.02 41.30 -28.25
C LYS A 599 -4.18 40.03 -28.14
N LEU A 600 -4.81 38.93 -27.77
CA LEU A 600 -4.13 37.64 -27.63
C LEU A 600 -3.61 37.10 -28.98
N ARG A 601 -4.37 37.26 -30.08
CA ARG A 601 -3.90 36.90 -31.42
C ARG A 601 -2.69 37.73 -31.87
N ARG A 602 -2.67 39.04 -31.60
CA ARG A 602 -1.51 39.90 -31.91
C ARG A 602 -0.26 39.46 -31.11
N ALA A 603 -0.41 39.16 -29.81
CA ALA A 603 0.67 38.65 -29.00
C ALA A 603 1.22 37.32 -29.54
N MET A 604 0.37 36.46 -30.07
CA MET A 604 0.78 35.17 -30.65
C MET A 604 1.53 35.32 -31.99
N THR A 605 1.17 36.33 -32.80
CA THR A 605 1.83 36.62 -34.08
C THR A 605 3.23 37.21 -33.87
N THR A 606 3.40 38.13 -32.88
CA THR A 606 4.71 38.69 -32.54
C THR A 606 5.70 37.67 -31.99
N MET A 607 5.24 36.53 -31.43
CA MET A 607 6.09 35.41 -31.02
C MET A 607 6.52 34.49 -32.18
N GLY A 608 5.89 34.61 -33.35
CA GLY A 608 6.21 33.84 -34.57
C GLY A 608 7.23 34.48 -35.50
N GLU A 609 7.46 35.79 -35.37
CA GLU A 609 8.34 36.57 -36.25
C GLU A 609 9.80 36.71 -35.77
N GLY A 610 10.14 36.03 -34.64
CA GLY A 610 11.49 36.00 -34.07
C GLY A 610 12.20 34.65 -34.25
N ALA A 611 12.04 33.98 -35.41
CA ALA A 611 12.77 32.78 -35.78
C ALA A 611 13.57 33.01 -37.06
#